data_e792c24a6979b92b09f1af85ac6c73a3
#
_entry.id   e792c24a6979b92b09f1af85ac6c73a3
#
_cell.length_a   1.000
_cell.length_b   1.000
_cell.length_c   1.000
_cell.angle_alpha   90.00
_cell.angle_beta   90.00
_cell.angle_gamma   90.00
#
_symmetry.space_group_name_H-M   'P 1'
#
loop_
_entity.id
_entity.type
_entity.pdbx_description
1 polymer ?
#
loop_
_entity_poly.entity_id
_entity_poly.type
_entity_poly.pdbx_seq_one_letter_code
_entity_poly.pdbx_strand_id
1 'polypeptide(L)'
;MTSIELPLFVHWEKTLGDILSRTQKFPKRIRFTLSSRIDNLALDILEKIVEARYAKDKSLALAQASLSLEKLRVLLRICHEERHLDHRGFEHVARSIDEAGRMLGGWIRSRSAA
;
A
#
# COMPACT_ATOMS: atom_id res chain seq x y z
N MET A 1 -1.96 19.35 -9.21
CA MET A 1 -1.71 18.34 -8.18
C MET A 1 -1.19 19.03 -6.92
N THR A 2 -1.69 18.66 -5.75
CA THR A 2 -1.23 19.25 -4.50
C THR A 2 0.17 18.75 -4.14
N SER A 3 0.79 19.38 -3.12
CA SER A 3 2.10 18.97 -2.62
C SER A 3 2.12 17.57 -2.02
N ILE A 4 0.97 16.98 -1.69
CA ILE A 4 0.87 15.64 -1.08
C ILE A 4 0.62 14.55 -2.11
N GLU A 5 -0.22 14.82 -3.12
CA GLU A 5 -0.68 13.83 -4.09
C GLU A 5 0.45 13.23 -4.91
N LEU A 6 1.31 14.08 -5.48
CA LEU A 6 2.39 13.58 -6.32
C LEU A 6 3.45 12.80 -5.54
N PRO A 7 3.95 13.27 -4.39
CA PRO A 7 4.87 12.48 -3.60
C PRO A 7 4.29 11.12 -3.17
N LEU A 8 3.03 11.08 -2.77
CA LEU A 8 2.38 9.83 -2.39
C LEU A 8 2.29 8.86 -3.58
N PHE A 9 1.86 9.36 -4.73
CA PHE A 9 1.77 8.55 -5.95
C PHE A 9 3.14 7.95 -6.31
N VAL A 10 4.18 8.79 -6.36
CA VAL A 10 5.54 8.35 -6.70
C VAL A 10 6.06 7.33 -5.67
N HIS A 11 5.83 7.60 -4.39
CA HIS A 11 6.25 6.69 -3.33
C HIS A 11 5.56 5.35 -3.46
N TRP A 12 4.25 5.34 -3.75
CA TRP A 12 3.51 4.10 -3.85
C TRP A 12 3.86 3.31 -5.11
N GLU A 13 4.12 3.97 -6.23
CA GLU A 13 4.61 3.27 -7.43
C GLU A 13 5.88 2.48 -7.13
N LYS A 14 6.81 3.10 -6.42
CA LYS A 14 8.06 2.47 -6.03
C LYS A 14 7.82 1.30 -5.08
N THR A 15 6.97 1.51 -4.08
CA THR A 15 6.64 0.48 -3.09
C THR A 15 5.94 -0.71 -3.75
N LEU A 16 5.01 -0.43 -4.66
CA LEU A 16 4.31 -1.47 -5.43
C LEU A 16 5.31 -2.34 -6.21
N GLY A 17 6.25 -1.71 -6.92
CA GLY A 17 7.27 -2.43 -7.66
C GLY A 17 8.11 -3.33 -6.76
N ASP A 18 8.47 -2.85 -5.58
CA ASP A 18 9.21 -3.63 -4.59
C ASP A 18 8.39 -4.82 -4.08
N ILE A 19 7.12 -4.60 -3.77
CA ILE A 19 6.22 -5.67 -3.32
C ILE A 19 6.08 -6.75 -4.39
N LEU A 20 5.81 -6.37 -5.64
CA LEU A 20 5.65 -7.31 -6.74
C LEU A 20 6.93 -8.12 -6.97
N SER A 21 8.08 -7.47 -6.85
CA SER A 21 9.39 -8.13 -6.98
C SER A 21 9.59 -9.19 -5.90
N ARG A 22 9.09 -8.94 -4.69
CA ARG A 22 9.24 -9.88 -3.57
C ARG A 22 8.23 -11.02 -3.65
N THR A 23 6.97 -10.74 -3.98
CA THR A 23 5.92 -11.77 -4.02
C THR A 23 6.16 -12.79 -5.13
N GLN A 24 6.79 -12.41 -6.23
CA GLN A 24 7.10 -13.37 -7.30
C GLN A 24 8.08 -14.45 -6.85
N LYS A 25 8.83 -14.21 -5.77
CA LYS A 25 9.78 -15.17 -5.19
C LYS A 25 9.15 -16.04 -4.10
N PHE A 26 7.90 -15.80 -3.75
CA PHE A 26 7.20 -16.59 -2.74
C PHE A 26 6.92 -18.00 -3.28
N PRO A 27 6.74 -19.00 -2.37
CA PRO A 27 6.45 -20.35 -2.82
C PRO A 27 5.21 -20.44 -3.70
N LYS A 28 5.25 -21.31 -4.70
CA LYS A 28 4.14 -21.51 -5.63
C LYS A 28 2.84 -21.89 -4.92
N ARG A 29 2.94 -22.61 -3.81
CA ARG A 29 1.77 -23.07 -3.04
C ARG A 29 0.91 -21.94 -2.48
N ILE A 30 1.48 -20.72 -2.34
CA ILE A 30 0.73 -19.58 -1.84
C ILE A 30 0.42 -18.54 -2.92
N ARG A 31 0.67 -18.88 -4.20
CA ARG A 31 0.48 -17.96 -5.33
C ARG A 31 -0.94 -17.43 -5.42
N PHE A 32 -1.94 -18.30 -5.28
CA PHE A 32 -3.35 -17.94 -5.44
C PHE A 32 -4.03 -17.56 -4.14
N THR A 33 -3.30 -17.51 -3.05
CA THR A 33 -3.80 -17.07 -1.73
C THR A 33 -3.06 -15.82 -1.28
N LEU A 34 -1.99 -15.94 -0.51
CA LEU A 34 -1.28 -14.79 0.05
C LEU A 34 -0.66 -13.89 -1.01
N SER A 35 0.07 -14.46 -1.98
CA SER A 35 0.76 -13.65 -3.00
C SER A 35 -0.23 -12.82 -3.80
N SER A 36 -1.29 -13.45 -4.28
CA SER A 36 -2.31 -12.78 -5.09
C SER A 36 -3.03 -11.68 -4.30
N ARG A 37 -3.37 -11.94 -3.04
CA ARG A 37 -4.05 -10.93 -2.20
C ARG A 37 -3.15 -9.74 -1.90
N ILE A 38 -1.88 -9.99 -1.62
CA ILE A 38 -0.91 -8.92 -1.39
C ILE A 38 -0.76 -8.05 -2.63
N ASP A 39 -0.57 -8.68 -3.79
CA ASP A 39 -0.41 -7.96 -5.06
C ASP A 39 -1.66 -7.14 -5.37
N ASN A 40 -2.84 -7.72 -5.21
CA ASN A 40 -4.10 -7.03 -5.49
C ASN A 40 -4.33 -5.86 -4.54
N LEU A 41 -4.04 -6.02 -3.25
CA LEU A 41 -4.15 -4.90 -2.30
C LEU A 41 -3.21 -3.76 -2.66
N ALA A 42 -1.97 -4.09 -3.04
CA ALA A 42 -0.99 -3.08 -3.42
C ALA A 42 -1.41 -2.33 -4.69
N LEU A 43 -1.98 -3.05 -5.66
CA LEU A 43 -2.54 -2.45 -6.88
C LEU A 43 -3.78 -1.61 -6.57
N ASP A 44 -4.68 -2.10 -5.72
CA ASP A 44 -5.87 -1.36 -5.30
C ASP A 44 -5.51 -0.02 -4.66
N ILE A 45 -4.47 0.01 -3.83
CA ILE A 45 -4.02 1.25 -3.18
C ILE A 45 -3.60 2.26 -4.24
N LEU A 46 -2.83 1.85 -5.24
CA LEU A 46 -2.43 2.74 -6.33
C LEU A 46 -3.65 3.29 -7.05
N GLU A 47 -4.62 2.42 -7.37
CA GLU A 47 -5.85 2.82 -8.05
C GLU A 47 -6.67 3.80 -7.22
N LYS A 48 -6.74 3.58 -5.89
CA LYS A 48 -7.46 4.50 -5.00
C LYS A 48 -6.80 5.87 -4.91
N ILE A 49 -5.47 5.92 -4.95
CA ILE A 49 -4.74 7.18 -5.00
C ILE A 49 -5.11 7.95 -6.28
N VAL A 50 -5.16 7.24 -7.42
CA VAL A 50 -5.57 7.85 -8.70
C VAL A 50 -7.02 8.30 -8.63
N GLU A 51 -7.93 7.47 -8.14
CA GLU A 51 -9.34 7.84 -7.99
C GLU A 51 -9.51 9.08 -7.13
N ALA A 52 -8.82 9.14 -5.99
CA ALA A 52 -8.89 10.29 -5.08
C ALA A 52 -8.43 11.58 -5.75
N ARG A 53 -7.46 11.49 -6.65
CA ARG A 53 -6.98 12.67 -7.38
C ARG A 53 -8.06 13.31 -8.25
N TYR A 54 -8.91 12.49 -8.88
CA TYR A 54 -9.91 12.96 -9.84
C TYR A 54 -11.32 13.07 -9.29
N ALA A 55 -11.62 12.45 -8.16
CA ALA A 55 -12.95 12.47 -7.57
C ALA A 55 -13.29 13.84 -6.99
N LYS A 56 -14.57 14.25 -7.08
CA LYS A 56 -15.06 15.45 -6.41
C LYS A 56 -15.03 15.24 -4.90
N ASP A 57 -15.64 14.16 -4.42
CA ASP A 57 -15.55 13.74 -3.03
C ASP A 57 -14.47 12.67 -2.93
N LYS A 58 -13.38 13.02 -2.29
CA LYS A 58 -12.22 12.14 -2.17
C LYS A 58 -12.29 11.23 -0.94
N SER A 59 -13.24 11.48 -0.04
CA SER A 59 -13.26 10.82 1.26
C SER A 59 -13.38 9.30 1.17
N LEU A 60 -14.23 8.79 0.26
CA LEU A 60 -14.41 7.35 0.11
C LEU A 60 -13.14 6.67 -0.41
N ALA A 61 -12.54 7.21 -1.47
CA ALA A 61 -11.33 6.63 -2.04
C ALA A 61 -10.17 6.65 -1.03
N LEU A 62 -10.02 7.74 -0.29
CA LEU A 62 -8.97 7.86 0.73
C LEU A 62 -9.19 6.88 1.89
N ALA A 63 -10.44 6.72 2.33
CA ALA A 63 -10.77 5.75 3.38
C ALA A 63 -10.50 4.32 2.92
N GLN A 64 -10.84 3.99 1.68
CA GLN A 64 -10.57 2.67 1.11
C GLN A 64 -9.08 2.41 0.98
N ALA A 65 -8.30 3.40 0.58
CA ALA A 65 -6.85 3.29 0.52
C ALA A 65 -6.26 3.00 1.90
N SER A 66 -6.72 3.72 2.94
CA SER A 66 -6.27 3.51 4.31
C SER A 66 -6.57 2.09 4.80
N LEU A 67 -7.77 1.58 4.51
CA LEU A 67 -8.15 0.23 4.89
C LEU A 67 -7.30 -0.81 4.18
N SER A 68 -7.06 -0.61 2.89
CA SER A 68 -6.21 -1.52 2.11
C SER A 68 -4.77 -1.55 2.61
N LEU A 69 -4.23 -0.41 3.05
CA LEU A 69 -2.91 -0.35 3.68
C LEU A 69 -2.86 -1.21 4.95
N GLU A 70 -3.89 -1.13 5.79
CA GLU A 70 -3.94 -1.94 7.02
C GLU A 70 -4.03 -3.43 6.70
N LYS A 71 -4.86 -3.81 5.73
CA LYS A 71 -4.96 -5.20 5.29
C LYS A 71 -3.61 -5.70 4.77
N LEU A 72 -2.94 -4.90 3.96
CA LEU A 72 -1.64 -5.24 3.40
C LEU A 72 -0.59 -5.43 4.50
N ARG A 73 -0.58 -4.54 5.49
CA ARG A 73 0.32 -4.62 6.64
C ARG A 73 0.15 -5.96 7.38
N VAL A 74 -1.09 -6.37 7.62
CA VAL A 74 -1.40 -7.63 8.30
C VAL A 74 -0.90 -8.83 7.49
N LEU A 75 -1.17 -8.85 6.17
CA LEU A 75 -0.75 -9.95 5.33
C LEU A 75 0.77 -10.07 5.21
N LEU A 76 1.47 -8.95 5.15
CA LEU A 76 2.94 -8.96 5.11
C LEU A 76 3.53 -9.46 6.43
N ARG A 77 2.91 -9.12 7.56
CA ARG A 77 3.33 -9.64 8.86
C ARG A 77 3.17 -11.16 8.90
N ILE A 78 2.07 -11.69 8.38
CA ILE A 78 1.84 -13.13 8.28
C ILE A 78 2.94 -13.78 7.42
N CYS A 79 3.26 -13.17 6.28
CA CYS A 79 4.32 -13.67 5.42
C CYS A 79 5.67 -13.70 6.12
N HIS A 80 5.95 -12.71 6.96
CA HIS A 80 7.17 -12.68 7.76
C HIS A 80 7.17 -13.80 8.80
N GLU A 81 6.06 -14.00 9.51
CA GLU A 81 5.91 -15.06 10.51
C GLU A 81 6.03 -16.45 9.88
N GLU A 82 5.51 -16.63 8.68
CA GLU A 82 5.56 -17.89 7.93
C GLU A 82 6.86 -18.04 7.13
N ARG A 83 7.82 -17.12 7.30
CA ARG A 83 9.15 -17.15 6.69
C ARG A 83 9.17 -17.06 5.17
N HIS A 84 8.12 -16.49 4.56
CA HIS A 84 8.13 -16.19 3.13
C HIS A 84 8.88 -14.90 2.83
N LEU A 85 9.02 -14.05 3.83
CA LEU A 85 9.68 -12.75 3.75
C LEU A 85 10.68 -12.69 4.92
N ASP A 86 11.95 -12.41 4.64
CA ASP A 86 12.94 -12.32 5.70
C ASP A 86 12.77 -11.02 6.49
N HIS A 87 13.46 -10.94 7.62
CA HIS A 87 13.34 -9.79 8.52
C HIS A 87 13.70 -8.47 7.84
N ARG A 88 14.78 -8.46 7.07
CA ARG A 88 15.25 -7.26 6.37
C ARG A 88 14.24 -6.80 5.32
N GLY A 89 13.73 -7.73 4.52
CA GLY A 89 12.71 -7.44 3.53
C GLY A 89 11.41 -6.96 4.17
N PHE A 90 10.98 -7.61 5.25
CA PHE A 90 9.80 -7.22 5.99
C PHE A 90 9.93 -5.78 6.54
N GLU A 91 11.06 -5.47 7.20
CA GLU A 91 11.28 -4.12 7.73
C GLU A 91 11.26 -3.07 6.63
N HIS A 92 11.89 -3.36 5.49
CA HIS A 92 11.94 -2.43 4.37
C HIS A 92 10.54 -2.10 3.85
N VAL A 93 9.73 -3.13 3.61
CA VAL A 93 8.36 -2.94 3.11
C VAL A 93 7.47 -2.28 4.18
N ALA A 94 7.62 -2.69 5.44
CA ALA A 94 6.85 -2.11 6.54
C ALA A 94 7.10 -0.61 6.67
N ARG A 95 8.35 -0.16 6.53
CA ARG A 95 8.69 1.27 6.55
C ARG A 95 8.05 2.01 5.37
N SER A 96 8.05 1.40 4.19
CA SER A 96 7.43 2.00 3.01
C SER A 96 5.92 2.14 3.19
N ILE A 97 5.27 1.16 3.80
CA ILE A 97 3.84 1.21 4.11
C ILE A 97 3.57 2.29 5.17
N ASP A 98 4.40 2.39 6.19
CA ASP A 98 4.26 3.42 7.22
C ASP A 98 4.37 4.82 6.63
N GLU A 99 5.32 5.02 5.71
CA GLU A 99 5.48 6.30 5.00
C GLU A 99 4.24 6.63 4.18
N ALA A 100 3.72 5.67 3.42
CA ALA A 100 2.48 5.85 2.67
C ALA A 100 1.32 6.21 3.60
N GLY A 101 1.23 5.56 4.76
CA GLY A 101 0.21 5.84 5.77
C GLY A 101 0.28 7.26 6.30
N ARG A 102 1.49 7.78 6.55
CA ARG A 102 1.68 9.17 6.99
C ARG A 102 1.26 10.16 5.91
N MET A 103 1.66 9.92 4.66
CA MET A 103 1.31 10.78 3.54
C MET A 103 -0.20 10.79 3.31
N LEU A 104 -0.81 9.61 3.33
CA LEU A 104 -2.24 9.45 3.15
C LEU A 104 -3.02 10.14 4.28
N GLY A 105 -2.57 9.95 5.52
CA GLY A 105 -3.14 10.62 6.69
C GLY A 105 -3.05 12.14 6.58
N GLY A 106 -1.91 12.65 6.09
CA GLY A 106 -1.73 14.07 5.83
C GLY A 106 -2.73 14.61 4.80
N TRP A 107 -2.96 13.86 3.74
CA TRP A 107 -3.94 14.24 2.72
C TRP A 107 -5.35 14.27 3.31
N ILE A 108 -5.73 13.24 4.06
CA ILE A 108 -7.04 13.19 4.72
C ILE A 108 -7.24 14.38 5.65
N ARG A 109 -6.24 14.68 6.50
CA ARG A 109 -6.32 15.81 7.43
C ARG A 109 -6.40 17.15 6.72
N SER A 110 -5.68 17.33 5.62
CA SER A 110 -5.70 18.59 4.87
C SER A 110 -7.11 18.89 4.31
N ARG A 111 -7.85 17.85 3.96
CA ARG A 111 -9.23 18.00 3.49
C ARG A 111 -10.18 18.34 4.63
N SER A 112 -9.98 17.73 5.79
CA SER A 112 -10.80 17.99 6.98
C SER A 112 -10.63 19.41 7.50
N ALA A 113 -9.47 20.02 7.28
CA ALA A 113 -9.16 21.38 7.71
C ALA A 113 -9.74 22.43 6.76
N ALA A 114 -10.13 22.05 5.55
CA ALA A 114 -10.75 22.94 4.57
C ALA A 114 -12.28 22.95 4.76
#